data_d4ad058f63ca2a67abcfdc9b74702c43
#
_entry.id   d4ad058f63ca2a67abcfdc9b74702c43
#
_cell.length_a   1.000
_cell.length_b   1.000
_cell.length_c   1.000
_cell.angle_alpha   90.00
_cell.angle_beta   90.00
_cell.angle_gamma   90.00
#
_symmetry.space_group_name_H-M   'P 1'
#
loop_
_entity.id
_entity.type
_entity.pdbx_description
1 polymer ?
#
loop_
_entity_poly.entity_id
_entity_poly.type
_entity_poly.pdbx_seq_one_letter_code
_entity_poly.pdbx_strand_id
1 'polypeptide(L)'
;MPIKRKKAATKPKPARAVTPRAARTPKPVKPSLKNVVIDALADMKALDVKLLDVRGLTDIADYMVIASGTSDRHVRSVAQRVVEKTKEAGFRPHGVEGQQDGDWVLIDLSEMIVHVMLPRVREFYGLEKLWDLSLSKRAARG
;
A
#
# COMPACT_ATOMS: atom_id res chain seq x y z
N MET A 1 -39.87 22.04 -27.52
CA MET A 1 -39.58 21.57 -27.18
C MET A 1 -39.04 20.98 -26.77
N PRO A 2 -38.91 21.05 -26.73
CA PRO A 2 -38.37 20.39 -26.28
C PRO A 2 -37.62 19.88 -25.84
N ILE A 3 -37.49 20.07 -26.11
CA ILE A 3 -36.88 19.52 -25.72
C ILE A 3 -36.07 19.01 -25.36
N LYS A 4 -35.88 19.06 -25.54
CA LYS A 4 -35.24 18.57 -25.31
C LYS A 4 -34.40 17.97 -24.98
N ARG A 5 -34.49 18.11 -25.16
CA ARG A 5 -33.85 17.54 -24.92
C ARG A 5 -32.94 17.15 -24.60
N LYS A 6 -32.98 17.34 -24.78
CA LYS A 6 -32.36 16.86 -24.54
C LYS A 6 -31.49 16.51 -24.11
N LYS A 7 -31.55 16.70 -24.26
CA LYS A 7 -30.91 16.23 -23.87
C LYS A 7 -30.12 15.77 -23.48
N ALA A 8 -30.25 15.98 -23.75
CA ALA A 8 -29.60 15.41 -23.38
C ALA A 8 -28.82 14.98 -23.03
N ALA A 9 -28.82 15.29 -23.22
CA ALA A 9 -28.14 14.76 -22.89
C ALA A 9 -27.42 14.32 -22.51
N THR A 10 -27.42 14.50 -22.53
CA THR A 10 -26.83 13.96 -22.19
C THR A 10 -26.01 13.52 -21.73
N LYS A 11 -25.73 13.60 -21.92
CA LYS A 11 -25.08 13.02 -21.55
C LYS A 11 -24.27 12.52 -21.28
N PRO A 12 -24.15 12.56 -21.40
CA PRO A 12 -23.36 11.93 -21.24
C PRO A 12 -22.62 11.49 -21.00
N LYS A 13 -22.46 11.52 -21.24
CA LYS A 13 -21.84 10.88 -21.05
C LYS A 13 -21.11 10.28 -21.06
N PRO A 14 -21.09 10.31 -21.27
CA PRO A 14 -20.44 9.53 -21.38
C PRO A 14 -19.71 8.98 -21.38
N ALA A 15 -19.72 9.11 -21.65
CA ALA A 15 -19.09 8.35 -21.65
C ALA A 15 -18.42 7.89 -21.67
N ARG A 16 -18.44 8.07 -21.94
CA ARG A 16 -17.98 7.40 -22.04
C ARG A 16 -17.28 6.89 -22.28
N ALA A 17 -17.47 7.05 -22.51
CA ALA A 17 -16.99 6.32 -22.74
C ALA A 17 -16.26 5.89 -22.93
N VAL A 18 -16.23 6.05 -23.14
CA VAL A 18 -15.66 5.41 -23.33
C VAL A 18 -14.97 4.89 -23.48
N THR A 19 -14.87 4.93 -23.78
CA THR A 19 -14.40 4.25 -23.86
C THR A 19 -13.84 3.48 -23.85
N PRO A 20 -13.72 3.37 -24.37
CA PRO A 20 -13.34 2.45 -24.34
C PRO A 20 -12.55 1.95 -24.31
N ARG A 21 -12.30 2.06 -24.44
CA ARG A 21 -11.70 1.49 -24.26
C ARG A 21 -11.42 0.76 -24.05
N ALA A 22 -11.66 0.71 -24.11
CA ALA A 22 -11.60 -0.11 -23.72
C ALA A 22 -11.24 -0.97 -23.78
N ALA A 23 -11.29 -0.97 -24.32
CA ALA A 23 -11.17 -1.84 -24.30
C ALA A 23 -10.35 -2.53 -24.29
N ARG A 24 -9.86 -2.48 -24.26
CA ARG A 24 -9.18 -3.11 -23.90
C ARG A 24 -8.86 -3.55 -23.11
N THR A 25 -8.97 -3.44 -22.81
CA THR A 25 -8.74 -3.72 -21.86
C THR A 25 -8.96 -4.45 -21.27
N PRO A 26 -8.32 -4.60 -21.25
CA PRO A 26 -8.42 -5.72 -20.54
C PRO A 26 -9.10 -5.52 -19.33
N LYS A 27 -9.50 -6.00 -18.77
CA LYS A 27 -10.21 -6.00 -17.70
C LYS A 27 -9.89 -4.98 -16.73
N PRO A 28 -10.75 -4.48 -16.09
CA PRO A 28 -10.54 -3.56 -15.09
C PRO A 28 -10.06 -4.28 -13.92
N VAL A 29 -8.88 -4.22 -13.73
CA VAL A 29 -8.28 -4.90 -12.73
C VAL A 29 -8.10 -4.02 -11.57
N LYS A 30 -8.37 -4.47 -10.40
CA LYS A 30 -8.00 -3.76 -9.22
C LYS A 30 -6.50 -3.63 -9.18
N PRO A 31 -5.97 -2.48 -8.79
CA PRO A 31 -4.53 -2.35 -8.63
C PRO A 31 -4.10 -3.34 -7.58
N SER A 32 -2.91 -3.86 -7.68
CA SER A 32 -2.43 -4.79 -6.68
C SER A 32 -2.15 -4.04 -5.38
N LEU A 33 -2.39 -4.68 -4.27
CA LEU A 33 -2.11 -4.08 -2.96
C LEU A 33 -0.66 -3.63 -2.87
N LYS A 34 0.25 -4.45 -3.37
CA LYS A 34 1.66 -4.15 -3.38
C LYS A 34 1.94 -2.81 -4.07
N ASN A 35 1.39 -2.62 -5.26
CA ASN A 35 1.60 -1.39 -6.01
C ASN A 35 0.99 -0.18 -5.32
N VAL A 36 -0.21 -0.35 -4.76
CA VAL A 36 -0.88 0.74 -4.04
C VAL A 36 -0.03 1.21 -2.86
N VAL A 37 0.50 0.28 -2.09
CA VAL A 37 1.32 0.59 -0.92
C VAL A 37 2.62 1.26 -1.34
N ILE A 38 3.32 0.71 -2.33
CA ILE A 38 4.59 1.26 -2.78
C ILE A 38 4.39 2.67 -3.33
N ASP A 39 3.32 2.90 -4.09
CA ASP A 39 3.03 4.23 -4.63
C ASP A 39 2.74 5.23 -3.52
N ALA A 40 1.99 4.82 -2.50
CA ALA A 40 1.68 5.69 -1.36
C ALA A 40 2.95 6.08 -0.61
N LEU A 41 3.85 5.11 -0.43
CA LEU A 41 5.12 5.37 0.24
C LEU A 41 5.97 6.35 -0.57
N ALA A 42 5.99 6.17 -1.87
CA ALA A 42 6.74 7.06 -2.75
C ALA A 42 6.17 8.48 -2.75
N ASP A 43 4.84 8.61 -2.74
CA ASP A 43 4.17 9.90 -2.68
C ASP A 43 4.62 10.70 -1.47
N MET A 44 4.83 10.05 -0.36
CA MET A 44 5.20 10.71 0.89
C MET A 44 6.71 10.70 1.13
N LYS A 45 7.46 10.27 0.13
CA LYS A 45 8.92 10.26 0.19
C LYS A 45 9.45 9.46 1.38
N ALA A 46 8.85 8.30 1.60
CA ALA A 46 9.34 7.39 2.61
C ALA A 46 10.75 6.93 2.24
N LEU A 47 11.57 6.68 3.24
CA LEU A 47 12.97 6.33 3.05
C LEU A 47 13.19 4.83 3.16
N ASP A 48 14.17 4.34 2.42
CA ASP A 48 14.67 2.95 2.55
C ASP A 48 13.53 1.93 2.56
N VAL A 49 12.66 2.02 1.56
CA VAL A 49 11.53 1.13 1.43
C VAL A 49 12.02 -0.26 1.04
N LYS A 50 11.64 -1.26 1.82
CA LYS A 50 12.04 -2.64 1.56
C LYS A 50 10.79 -3.52 1.53
N LEU A 51 10.62 -4.26 0.45
CA LEU A 51 9.51 -5.18 0.30
C LEU A 51 10.05 -6.60 0.44
N LEU A 52 9.51 -7.35 1.38
CA LEU A 52 9.95 -8.71 1.65
C LEU A 52 8.82 -9.68 1.34
N ASP A 53 9.15 -10.75 0.63
CA ASP A 53 8.21 -11.83 0.35
C ASP A 53 8.39 -12.83 1.49
N VAL A 54 7.41 -12.89 2.37
CA VAL A 54 7.48 -13.75 3.56
C VAL A 54 6.55 -14.94 3.46
N ARG A 55 6.07 -15.23 2.25
CA ARG A 55 5.22 -16.41 2.04
C ARG A 55 6.00 -17.66 2.38
N GLY A 56 5.38 -18.54 3.14
CA GLY A 56 6.03 -19.76 3.56
C GLY A 56 6.91 -19.62 4.80
N LEU A 57 7.12 -18.37 5.26
CA LEU A 57 7.89 -18.12 6.48
C LEU A 57 6.97 -17.82 7.65
N THR A 58 5.79 -17.31 7.35
CA THR A 58 4.82 -16.97 8.37
C THR A 58 3.43 -17.11 7.79
N ASP A 59 2.45 -17.36 8.64
CA ASP A 59 1.04 -17.42 8.24
C ASP A 59 0.35 -16.06 8.41
N ILE A 60 1.06 -15.07 8.95
CA ILE A 60 0.46 -13.78 9.25
C ILE A 60 0.20 -12.96 8.00
N ALA A 61 1.12 -13.01 7.06
CA ALA A 61 1.01 -12.22 5.84
C ALA A 61 1.86 -12.83 4.74
N ASP A 62 1.59 -12.43 3.50
CA ASP A 62 2.39 -12.85 2.35
C ASP A 62 3.58 -11.94 2.12
N TYR A 63 3.42 -10.67 2.43
CA TYR A 63 4.46 -9.67 2.21
C TYR A 63 4.61 -8.78 3.42
N MET A 64 5.82 -8.26 3.61
CA MET A 64 6.09 -7.29 4.65
C MET A 64 6.84 -6.13 4.01
N VAL A 65 6.42 -4.91 4.34
CA VAL A 65 7.08 -3.71 3.85
C VAL A 65 7.63 -2.96 5.05
N ILE A 66 8.88 -2.55 4.96
CA ILE A 66 9.51 -1.76 6.00
C ILE A 66 10.00 -0.48 5.34
N ALA A 67 9.62 0.65 5.91
CA ALA A 67 10.01 1.95 5.39
C ALA A 67 10.32 2.87 6.55
N SER A 68 11.01 3.97 6.28
CA SER A 68 11.36 4.92 7.32
C SER A 68 10.81 6.31 7.02
N GLY A 69 10.58 7.07 8.07
CA GLY A 69 10.24 8.48 7.97
C GLY A 69 11.31 9.28 8.69
N THR A 70 11.42 10.57 8.35
CA THR A 70 12.46 11.44 8.90
C THR A 70 12.15 11.94 10.30
N SER A 71 10.87 11.90 10.68
CA SER A 71 10.43 12.37 11.99
C SER A 71 9.17 11.58 12.36
N ASP A 72 8.75 11.69 13.61
CA ASP A 72 7.52 11.05 14.05
C ASP A 72 6.32 11.57 13.26
N ARG A 73 6.32 12.85 12.94
CA ARG A 73 5.27 13.44 12.12
C ARG A 73 5.28 12.86 10.72
N HIS A 74 6.45 12.71 10.13
CA HIS A 74 6.58 12.13 8.79
C HIS A 74 6.12 10.69 8.81
N VAL A 75 6.52 9.92 9.82
CA VAL A 75 6.09 8.52 9.96
C VAL A 75 4.57 8.44 10.00
N ARG A 76 3.92 9.28 10.80
CA ARG A 76 2.46 9.28 10.88
C ARG A 76 1.81 9.67 9.55
N SER A 77 2.39 10.66 8.87
CA SER A 77 1.85 11.10 7.58
C SER A 77 1.98 10.02 6.52
N VAL A 78 3.11 9.33 6.49
CA VAL A 78 3.33 8.22 5.56
C VAL A 78 2.30 7.12 5.83
N ALA A 79 2.15 6.75 7.09
CA ALA A 79 1.20 5.70 7.46
C ALA A 79 -0.22 6.08 7.08
N GLN A 80 -0.60 7.33 7.30
CA GLN A 80 -1.92 7.80 6.96
C GLN A 80 -2.17 7.73 5.45
N ARG A 81 -1.18 8.11 4.66
CA ARG A 81 -1.32 8.04 3.21
C ARG A 81 -1.51 6.59 2.74
N VAL A 82 -0.79 5.66 3.34
CA VAL A 82 -0.95 4.25 3.02
C VAL A 82 -2.38 3.80 3.33
N VAL A 83 -2.89 4.19 4.50
CA VAL A 83 -4.26 3.83 4.89
C VAL A 83 -5.27 4.41 3.90
N GLU A 84 -5.13 5.68 3.55
CA GLU A 84 -6.04 6.35 2.63
C GLU A 84 -6.04 5.68 1.27
N LYS A 85 -4.87 5.44 0.72
CA LYS A 85 -4.76 4.88 -0.62
C LYS A 85 -5.24 3.44 -0.69
N THR A 86 -4.96 2.65 0.34
CA THR A 86 -5.42 1.27 0.34
C THR A 86 -6.94 1.20 0.48
N LYS A 87 -7.53 2.08 1.30
CA LYS A 87 -8.99 2.14 1.39
C LYS A 87 -9.62 2.52 0.06
N GLU A 88 -9.07 3.52 -0.61
CA GLU A 88 -9.58 3.95 -1.91
C GLU A 88 -9.53 2.83 -2.93
N ALA A 89 -8.52 1.99 -2.84
CA ALA A 89 -8.34 0.89 -3.77
C ALA A 89 -9.14 -0.36 -3.39
N GLY A 90 -9.88 -0.30 -2.28
CA GLY A 90 -10.71 -1.42 -1.86
C GLY A 90 -10.06 -2.36 -0.87
N PHE A 91 -8.90 -2.00 -0.33
CA PHE A 91 -8.20 -2.82 0.65
C PHE A 91 -8.27 -2.13 2.01
N ARG A 92 -9.19 -2.58 2.85
CA ARG A 92 -9.34 -1.97 4.18
C ARG A 92 -8.35 -2.55 5.16
N PRO A 93 -7.60 -1.72 5.89
CA PRO A 93 -6.72 -2.25 6.93
C PRO A 93 -7.52 -2.93 8.03
N HIS A 94 -6.99 -4.01 8.54
CA HIS A 94 -7.57 -4.69 9.70
C HIS A 94 -7.25 -3.93 10.97
N GLY A 95 -6.16 -3.22 10.99
CA GLY A 95 -5.78 -2.45 12.15
C GLY A 95 -4.58 -1.57 11.86
N VAL A 96 -4.43 -0.51 12.63
CA VAL A 96 -3.29 0.39 12.55
C VAL A 96 -2.88 0.68 13.99
N GLU A 97 -1.60 0.50 14.28
CA GLU A 97 -1.10 0.68 15.63
C GLU A 97 0.13 1.56 15.66
N GLY A 98 0.32 2.27 16.75
CA GLY A 98 1.49 3.11 16.94
C GLY A 98 1.37 4.53 16.43
N GLN A 99 0.19 4.95 15.96
CA GLN A 99 0.02 6.27 15.38
C GLN A 99 0.29 7.39 16.38
N GLN A 100 -0.02 7.16 17.64
CA GLN A 100 0.12 8.22 18.63
C GLN A 100 1.57 8.65 18.81
N ASP A 101 2.45 7.68 18.96
CA ASP A 101 3.86 7.98 19.19
C ASP A 101 4.58 8.33 17.89
N GLY A 102 4.25 7.66 16.81
CA GLY A 102 4.85 7.97 15.52
C GLY A 102 6.29 7.50 15.34
N ASP A 103 6.82 6.70 16.25
CA ASP A 103 8.16 6.16 16.08
C ASP A 103 8.12 4.81 15.35
N TRP A 104 7.00 4.11 15.44
CA TRP A 104 6.81 2.82 14.74
C TRP A 104 5.31 2.63 14.53
N VAL A 105 4.85 2.79 13.30
CA VAL A 105 3.44 2.57 12.94
C VAL A 105 3.33 1.29 12.14
N LEU A 106 2.42 0.42 12.55
CA LEU A 106 2.18 -0.85 11.87
C LEU A 106 0.79 -0.80 11.24
N ILE A 107 0.70 -1.16 9.97
CA ILE A 107 -0.58 -1.23 9.26
C ILE A 107 -0.79 -2.66 8.81
N ASP A 108 -1.85 -3.28 9.32
CA ASP A 108 -2.17 -4.67 9.00
C ASP A 108 -3.18 -4.70 7.87
N LEU A 109 -2.75 -5.16 6.70
CA LEU A 109 -3.59 -5.25 5.51
C LEU A 109 -3.90 -6.69 5.13
N SER A 110 -3.76 -7.63 6.06
CA SER A 110 -3.97 -9.06 5.88
C SER A 110 -2.86 -9.71 5.08
N GLU A 111 -2.86 -9.55 3.77
CA GLU A 111 -1.81 -10.18 2.98
C GLU A 111 -0.50 -9.42 3.04
N MET A 112 -0.52 -8.22 3.60
CA MET A 112 0.67 -7.40 3.71
C MET A 112 0.67 -6.65 5.04
N ILE A 113 1.82 -6.59 5.68
CA ILE A 113 1.99 -5.78 6.88
C ILE A 113 3.01 -4.70 6.54
N VAL A 114 2.64 -3.45 6.80
CA VAL A 114 3.50 -2.31 6.51
C VAL A 114 4.02 -1.74 7.83
N HIS A 115 5.33 -1.61 7.92
CA HIS A 115 5.99 -0.99 9.06
C HIS A 115 6.60 0.32 8.62
N VAL A 116 6.22 1.43 9.25
CA VAL A 116 6.83 2.72 9.00
C VAL A 116 7.49 3.15 10.30
N MET A 117 8.77 3.37 10.28
CA MET A 117 9.57 3.53 11.49
C MET A 117 10.56 4.66 11.36
N LEU A 118 10.91 5.27 12.50
CA LEU A 118 12.05 6.16 12.51
C LEU A 118 13.32 5.34 12.30
N PRO A 119 14.33 5.89 11.63
CA PRO A 119 15.56 5.13 11.34
C PRO A 119 16.22 4.53 12.59
N ARG A 120 16.26 5.27 13.69
CA ARG A 120 16.89 4.76 14.92
C ARG A 120 16.12 3.59 15.52
N VAL A 121 14.79 3.62 15.39
CA VAL A 121 13.95 2.53 15.88
C VAL A 121 14.15 1.29 15.02
N ARG A 122 14.19 1.51 13.71
CA ARG A 122 14.38 0.43 12.75
C ARG A 122 15.71 -0.27 13.00
N GLU A 123 16.76 0.51 13.22
CA GLU A 123 18.08 -0.04 13.49
C GLU A 123 18.13 -0.77 14.83
N PHE A 124 17.52 -0.18 15.85
CA PHE A 124 17.52 -0.74 17.18
C PHE A 124 16.89 -2.13 17.23
N TYR A 125 15.71 -2.27 16.62
CA TYR A 125 14.99 -3.54 16.65
C TYR A 125 15.48 -4.52 15.60
N GLY A 126 16.07 -4.04 14.51
CA GLY A 126 16.65 -4.91 13.50
C GLY A 126 15.65 -5.86 12.84
N LEU A 127 14.41 -5.44 12.74
CA LEU A 127 13.34 -6.28 12.21
C LEU A 127 13.66 -6.85 10.83
N GLU A 128 14.15 -6.01 9.94
CA GLU A 128 14.45 -6.45 8.58
C GLU A 128 15.59 -7.47 8.53
N LYS A 129 16.55 -7.36 9.47
CA LYS A 129 17.65 -8.32 9.53
C LYS A 129 17.15 -9.71 9.90
N LEU A 130 16.18 -9.76 10.79
CA LEU A 130 15.57 -11.03 11.19
C LEU A 130 14.93 -11.71 9.98
N TRP A 131 14.18 -10.95 9.20
CA TRP A 131 13.52 -11.49 8.02
C TRP A 131 14.52 -11.81 6.91
N ASP A 132 15.56 -11.00 6.75
CA ASP A 132 16.61 -11.29 5.77
C ASP A 132 17.29 -12.62 6.07
N LEU A 133 17.57 -12.91 7.32
CA LEU A 133 18.15 -14.17 7.70
C LEU A 133 17.23 -15.34 7.38
N SER A 134 15.92 -15.17 7.66
CA SER A 134 14.95 -16.21 7.35
C SER A 134 14.87 -16.47 5.85
N LEU A 135 14.91 -15.42 5.06
CA LEU A 135 14.88 -15.54 3.61
C LEU A 135 16.13 -16.21 3.07
N SER A 136 17.29 -15.89 3.64
CA SER A 136 18.54 -16.52 3.26
C SER A 136 18.54 -18.02 3.56
N LYS A 137 18.02 -18.40 4.71
CA LYS A 137 17.91 -19.81 5.07
C LYS A 137 16.97 -20.55 4.13
N ARG A 138 15.85 -19.91 3.77
CA ARG A 138 14.90 -20.50 2.84
C ARG A 138 15.55 -20.73 1.49
N ALA A 139 16.29 -19.73 0.99
CA ALA A 139 16.97 -19.84 -0.30
C ALA A 139 18.04 -20.94 -0.28
N ALA A 140 18.76 -21.04 0.83
CA ALA A 140 19.80 -22.07 0.94
C ALA A 140 19.23 -23.48 0.94
N ARG A 141 18.02 -23.64 1.47
CA ARG A 141 17.36 -24.94 1.47
C ARG A 141 16.63 -25.25 0.19
N GLY A 142 16.25 -24.21 -0.52
CA GLY A 142 15.48 -24.35 -1.72
C GLY A 142 16.32 -24.81 -2.85
#